data_693ca6b7a942535920684e3e65be1704
#
_entry.id   693ca6b7a942535920684e3e65be1704
#
_cell.length_a   1.000
_cell.length_b   1.000
_cell.length_c   1.000
_cell.angle_alpha   90.00
_cell.angle_beta   90.00
_cell.angle_gamma   90.00
#
_symmetry.space_group_name_H-M   'P 1'
#
loop_
_entity.id
_entity.type
_entity.pdbx_description
1 polymer ?
#
loop_
_entity_poly.entity_id
_entity_poly.type
_entity_poly.pdbx_seq_one_letter_code
_entity_poly.pdbx_strand_id
1 'polypeptide(L)'
;MKHVRLLTLCLLLSLTGSVANGAKSYTRKSPNGRITATVSDHRRIDVALDGRQLVSIDAALNGLRPEVRVYDEGVAYRFTTKEKGETIVRNEVAEFRFPADAKAWLAYSTNKEKPFAMAFQNTYSVTALSDTVATDRLAFLPATVDVGGGTKVTILESDLRSYPGMFLRPGQSTLTAVFPPYPKRMERYPWRGMTYVAEAEDYIAKSTGPRTYPWRIVAITDDDRQMPVCPLVGRLAEPSRIADTSWIRPGKVAWDWWNDWNLRGVDFLAGINTATYRYYIDFAARYGLPYVVLDEGWYDSSRGDLMHPIAAIDLEQLIDYGRQKGVGIVLWTVFNVLDEHLQEACAKYAAMGAKGFKVDFLDRNDQTAVEMAERIADACAQHRLILDYHGFYTPTGLDVTYPNILNYEAVFGMEECRWAKKTTDMPLYDVTFPFIRGMAGPVDFTPGAMRNGTRSNWTECYEKPVSMGTRCHQAACYVVHRSPFTMLCDAPTSYEQEPDYTRFIASVPDVWDEARVLQGEMGKYIVVARRKGSTWYVAGQTNWDARDVTLALDFLGSGSWQATLLTDGINANHNAEDYRFTHAKLIPADRLPLSMASGGGFVVKLEQS
;
A
#
# COMPACT_ATOMS: atom_id res chain seq x y z
N MET A 1 25.52 -13.97 33.23
CA MET A 1 25.84 -13.97 31.81
C MET A 1 25.61 -15.36 31.26
N LYS A 2 24.39 -15.67 30.83
CA LYS A 2 24.08 -16.94 30.19
C LYS A 2 23.17 -16.60 28.98
N HIS A 3 23.71 -16.81 27.79
CA HIS A 3 23.00 -16.69 26.54
C HIS A 3 21.93 -17.81 26.45
N VAL A 4 20.69 -17.45 26.39
CA VAL A 4 19.61 -18.37 26.01
C VAL A 4 19.41 -18.20 24.48
N ARG A 5 19.90 -19.17 23.73
CA ARG A 5 19.58 -19.34 22.31
C ARG A 5 18.18 -19.97 22.22
N LEU A 6 17.22 -19.24 21.73
CA LEU A 6 15.91 -19.79 21.34
C LEU A 6 16.09 -20.44 19.96
N LEU A 7 16.21 -21.75 19.94
CA LEU A 7 16.12 -22.54 18.71
C LEU A 7 14.62 -22.65 18.34
N THR A 8 14.22 -21.97 17.28
CA THR A 8 12.93 -22.20 16.63
C THR A 8 13.03 -23.49 15.83
N LEU A 9 12.49 -24.55 16.39
CA LEU A 9 12.41 -25.86 15.75
C LEU A 9 11.28 -25.83 14.71
N CYS A 10 11.61 -25.64 13.43
CA CYS A 10 10.68 -25.91 12.33
C CYS A 10 10.47 -27.41 12.24
N LEU A 11 9.37 -27.93 12.77
CA LEU A 11 8.93 -29.30 12.54
C LEU A 11 8.48 -29.42 11.06
N LEU A 12 9.38 -29.93 10.23
CA LEU A 12 9.03 -30.51 8.93
C LEU A 12 8.34 -31.86 9.19
N LEU A 13 7.04 -31.86 9.30
CA LEU A 13 6.24 -33.08 9.21
C LEU A 13 6.20 -33.49 7.74
N SER A 14 7.15 -34.35 7.37
CA SER A 14 7.09 -35.13 6.14
C SER A 14 6.05 -36.25 6.32
N LEU A 15 4.80 -35.95 5.94
CA LEU A 15 3.80 -37.00 5.73
C LEU A 15 4.17 -37.75 4.43
N THR A 16 4.76 -38.90 4.59
CA THR A 16 4.89 -39.91 3.52
C THR A 16 3.50 -40.44 3.19
N GLY A 17 2.80 -39.73 2.31
CA GLY A 17 1.64 -40.31 1.62
C GLY A 17 2.13 -41.29 0.58
N SER A 18 1.80 -42.55 0.72
CA SER A 18 1.99 -43.56 -0.31
C SER A 18 1.36 -43.09 -1.62
N VAL A 19 2.19 -42.94 -2.65
CA VAL A 19 1.74 -42.59 -4.00
C VAL A 19 1.09 -43.87 -4.58
N ALA A 20 -0.23 -43.95 -4.47
CA ALA A 20 -1.00 -44.89 -5.28
C ALA A 20 -0.96 -44.35 -6.73
N ASN A 21 -0.30 -45.10 -7.61
CA ASN A 21 -0.31 -44.85 -9.05
C ASN A 21 -1.77 -44.88 -9.55
N GLY A 22 -2.35 -43.70 -9.85
CA GLY A 22 -3.71 -43.61 -10.41
C GLY A 22 -4.57 -42.43 -9.92
N ALA A 23 -4.22 -41.74 -8.84
CA ALA A 23 -5.04 -40.64 -8.34
C ALA A 23 -4.85 -39.37 -9.17
N LYS A 24 -5.86 -39.03 -9.99
CA LYS A 24 -5.93 -37.78 -10.74
C LYS A 24 -6.20 -36.54 -9.86
N SER A 25 -6.40 -36.70 -8.54
CA SER A 25 -6.71 -35.65 -7.61
C SER A 25 -6.07 -35.85 -6.24
N TYR A 26 -5.80 -34.70 -5.53
CA TYR A 26 -5.38 -34.71 -4.12
C TYR A 26 -5.95 -33.49 -3.40
N THR A 27 -6.12 -33.60 -2.08
CA THR A 27 -6.64 -32.49 -1.24
C THR A 27 -5.60 -32.10 -0.20
N ARG A 28 -5.46 -30.78 0.01
CA ARG A 28 -4.69 -30.18 1.09
C ARG A 28 -5.63 -29.41 2.02
N LYS A 29 -5.29 -29.32 3.30
CA LYS A 29 -6.06 -28.58 4.31
C LYS A 29 -5.19 -27.54 4.99
N SER A 30 -5.82 -26.45 5.44
CA SER A 30 -5.19 -25.50 6.34
C SER A 30 -4.83 -26.14 7.70
N PRO A 31 -3.89 -25.56 8.47
CA PRO A 31 -3.54 -26.03 9.81
C PRO A 31 -4.75 -26.20 10.72
N ASN A 32 -5.69 -25.25 10.72
CA ASN A 32 -6.94 -25.32 11.50
C ASN A 32 -8.02 -26.23 10.89
N GLY A 33 -7.77 -26.79 9.69
CA GLY A 33 -8.66 -27.73 9.00
C GLY A 33 -9.88 -27.11 8.30
N ARG A 34 -10.12 -25.81 8.42
CA ARG A 34 -11.30 -25.12 7.87
C ARG A 34 -11.24 -24.93 6.36
N ILE A 35 -10.07 -24.56 5.83
CA ILE A 35 -9.88 -24.33 4.38
C ILE A 35 -9.35 -25.62 3.74
N THR A 36 -9.95 -26.00 2.63
CA THR A 36 -9.50 -27.15 1.82
C THR A 36 -9.27 -26.71 0.38
N ALA A 37 -8.20 -27.24 -0.23
CA ALA A 37 -7.92 -27.09 -1.66
C ALA A 37 -7.79 -28.49 -2.28
N THR A 38 -8.68 -28.82 -3.21
CA THR A 38 -8.66 -30.08 -3.97
C THR A 38 -8.13 -29.80 -5.36
N VAL A 39 -7.00 -30.40 -5.70
CA VAL A 39 -6.37 -30.29 -7.02
C VAL A 39 -6.76 -31.50 -7.86
N SER A 40 -7.36 -31.25 -9.02
CA SER A 40 -7.73 -32.27 -9.99
C SER A 40 -7.11 -31.98 -11.35
N ASP A 41 -6.83 -33.05 -12.12
CA ASP A 41 -6.26 -33.01 -13.47
C ASP A 41 -5.00 -32.14 -13.61
N HIS A 42 -4.26 -31.97 -12.50
CA HIS A 42 -3.06 -31.10 -12.38
C HIS A 42 -3.26 -29.65 -12.80
N ARG A 43 -4.50 -29.16 -12.78
CA ARG A 43 -4.86 -27.85 -13.30
C ARG A 43 -5.96 -27.17 -12.49
N ARG A 44 -7.03 -27.90 -12.18
CA ARG A 44 -8.17 -27.34 -11.45
C ARG A 44 -7.92 -27.40 -9.95
N ILE A 45 -8.17 -26.27 -9.27
CA ILE A 45 -8.06 -26.13 -7.81
C ILE A 45 -9.43 -25.67 -7.28
N ASP A 46 -10.13 -26.57 -6.61
CA ASP A 46 -11.40 -26.26 -5.95
C ASP A 46 -11.14 -25.92 -4.48
N VAL A 47 -11.58 -24.72 -4.06
CA VAL A 47 -11.32 -24.18 -2.72
C VAL A 47 -12.61 -24.07 -1.94
N ALA A 48 -12.61 -24.60 -0.72
CA ALA A 48 -13.76 -24.59 0.18
C ALA A 48 -13.39 -24.14 1.59
N LEU A 49 -14.33 -23.50 2.28
CA LEU A 49 -14.30 -23.16 3.72
C LEU A 49 -15.39 -23.95 4.43
N ASP A 50 -15.03 -24.72 5.46
CA ASP A 50 -15.94 -25.57 6.26
C ASP A 50 -16.86 -26.44 5.37
N GLY A 51 -16.31 -26.94 4.26
CA GLY A 51 -17.01 -27.79 3.29
C GLY A 51 -17.85 -27.04 2.24
N ARG A 52 -18.06 -25.73 2.37
CA ARG A 52 -18.73 -24.88 1.37
C ARG A 52 -17.72 -24.44 0.30
N GLN A 53 -17.96 -24.80 -0.96
CA GLN A 53 -17.14 -24.35 -2.08
C GLN A 53 -17.27 -22.84 -2.28
N LEU A 54 -16.13 -22.15 -2.40
CA LEU A 54 -16.06 -20.69 -2.55
C LEU A 54 -15.64 -20.29 -3.95
N VAL A 55 -14.60 -20.94 -4.49
CA VAL A 55 -14.03 -20.63 -5.79
C VAL A 55 -13.43 -21.86 -6.43
N SER A 56 -13.57 -22.00 -7.74
CA SER A 56 -12.82 -22.95 -8.58
C SER A 56 -11.83 -22.18 -9.42
N ILE A 57 -10.58 -22.63 -9.43
CA ILE A 57 -9.49 -22.01 -10.19
C ILE A 57 -9.07 -22.95 -11.30
N ASP A 58 -9.02 -22.47 -12.53
CA ASP A 58 -8.36 -23.14 -13.64
C ASP A 58 -6.97 -22.51 -13.82
N ALA A 59 -5.90 -23.28 -13.56
CA ALA A 59 -4.54 -22.81 -13.51
C ALA A 59 -3.64 -23.60 -14.45
N ALA A 60 -3.04 -22.94 -15.45
CA ALA A 60 -2.11 -23.61 -16.36
C ALA A 60 -1.00 -22.68 -16.84
N LEU A 61 0.20 -23.23 -16.94
CA LEU A 61 1.39 -22.54 -17.46
C LEU A 61 2.30 -23.57 -18.16
N ASN A 62 2.44 -23.51 -19.48
CA ASN A 62 3.37 -24.32 -20.27
C ASN A 62 3.40 -25.82 -19.89
N GLY A 63 2.25 -26.40 -19.52
CA GLY A 63 2.16 -27.79 -19.10
C GLY A 63 2.75 -28.13 -17.71
N LEU A 64 3.17 -27.13 -16.96
CA LEU A 64 3.67 -27.29 -15.59
C LEU A 64 2.52 -27.62 -14.62
N ARG A 65 2.88 -28.30 -13.53
CA ARG A 65 1.93 -28.59 -12.43
C ARG A 65 1.98 -27.50 -11.38
N PRO A 66 0.83 -27.03 -10.85
CA PRO A 66 0.83 -26.05 -9.78
C PRO A 66 1.35 -26.66 -8.45
N GLU A 67 2.25 -25.95 -7.78
CA GLU A 67 2.54 -26.10 -6.36
C GLU A 67 1.44 -25.38 -5.59
N VAL A 68 0.69 -26.07 -4.74
CA VAL A 68 -0.42 -25.48 -3.96
C VAL A 68 -0.06 -25.51 -2.47
N ARG A 69 -0.23 -24.37 -1.79
CA ARG A 69 -0.12 -24.24 -0.33
C ARG A 69 -1.44 -23.76 0.24
N VAL A 70 -1.78 -24.24 1.43
CA VAL A 70 -3.01 -23.89 2.15
C VAL A 70 -2.64 -23.37 3.52
N TYR A 71 -3.19 -22.20 3.87
CA TYR A 71 -2.99 -21.49 5.12
C TYR A 71 -4.33 -21.25 5.78
N ASP A 72 -4.33 -20.85 7.04
CA ASP A 72 -5.57 -20.49 7.75
C ASP A 72 -6.25 -19.24 7.16
N GLU A 73 -5.47 -18.43 6.42
CA GLU A 73 -5.93 -17.20 5.77
C GLU A 73 -6.22 -17.39 4.26
N GLY A 74 -6.01 -18.60 3.68
CA GLY A 74 -6.30 -18.81 2.26
C GLY A 74 -5.44 -19.85 1.58
N VAL A 75 -5.47 -19.82 0.25
CA VAL A 75 -4.77 -20.74 -0.65
C VAL A 75 -3.84 -19.94 -1.56
N ALA A 76 -2.65 -20.44 -1.80
CA ALA A 76 -1.73 -19.91 -2.79
C ALA A 76 -1.24 -21.01 -3.73
N TYR A 77 -1.05 -20.66 -5.01
CA TYR A 77 -0.41 -21.57 -5.96
C TYR A 77 0.61 -20.83 -6.83
N ARG A 78 1.59 -21.58 -7.30
CA ARG A 78 2.59 -21.11 -8.29
C ARG A 78 3.06 -22.25 -9.16
N PHE A 79 3.82 -21.92 -10.18
CA PHE A 79 4.51 -22.90 -11.03
C PHE A 79 6.02 -22.84 -10.82
N THR A 80 6.70 -23.95 -11.17
CA THR A 80 8.16 -24.05 -11.12
C THR A 80 8.63 -24.82 -12.35
N THR A 81 9.62 -24.27 -13.06
CA THR A 81 10.29 -24.98 -14.15
C THR A 81 11.71 -25.37 -13.75
N LYS A 82 12.16 -26.52 -14.26
CA LYS A 82 13.54 -27.01 -14.14
C LYS A 82 14.32 -26.89 -15.46
N GLU A 83 13.69 -26.32 -16.48
CA GLU A 83 14.31 -26.09 -17.79
C GLU A 83 15.57 -25.23 -17.64
N LYS A 84 16.64 -25.58 -18.36
CA LYS A 84 17.93 -24.90 -18.27
C LYS A 84 18.14 -23.84 -19.36
N GLY A 85 17.36 -23.91 -20.43
CA GLY A 85 17.42 -23.00 -21.56
C GLY A 85 16.48 -21.79 -21.42
N GLU A 86 16.35 -21.04 -22.49
CA GLU A 86 15.35 -19.97 -22.59
C GLU A 86 13.95 -20.59 -22.67
N THR A 87 13.04 -20.01 -21.90
CA THR A 87 11.62 -20.38 -21.86
C THR A 87 10.78 -19.17 -22.21
N ILE A 88 9.95 -19.31 -23.24
CA ILE A 88 8.95 -18.31 -23.63
C ILE A 88 7.60 -18.70 -23.00
N VAL A 89 6.99 -17.75 -22.31
CA VAL A 89 5.62 -17.88 -21.80
C VAL A 89 4.70 -17.05 -22.68
N ARG A 90 3.90 -17.72 -23.50
CA ARG A 90 2.94 -17.00 -24.37
C ARG A 90 1.71 -16.55 -23.61
N ASN A 91 1.26 -17.33 -22.63
CA ASN A 91 0.15 -17.02 -21.75
C ASN A 91 0.19 -17.87 -20.48
N GLU A 92 -0.38 -17.34 -19.40
CA GLU A 92 -0.74 -18.07 -18.19
C GLU A 92 -2.26 -18.09 -18.06
N VAL A 93 -2.84 -19.26 -17.79
CA VAL A 93 -4.25 -19.37 -17.45
C VAL A 93 -4.41 -19.30 -15.96
N ALA A 94 -5.21 -18.34 -15.50
CA ALA A 94 -5.70 -18.23 -14.14
C ALA A 94 -7.15 -17.69 -14.20
N GLU A 95 -8.11 -18.61 -14.23
CA GLU A 95 -9.54 -18.26 -14.23
C GLU A 95 -10.13 -18.64 -12.88
N PHE A 96 -10.75 -17.65 -12.22
CA PHE A 96 -11.40 -17.80 -10.91
C PHE A 96 -12.91 -17.79 -11.13
N ARG A 97 -13.57 -18.90 -10.84
CA ARG A 97 -15.02 -19.08 -10.98
C ARG A 97 -15.70 -19.08 -9.63
N PHE A 98 -16.67 -18.18 -9.46
CA PHE A 98 -17.41 -17.93 -8.23
C PHE A 98 -18.87 -18.39 -8.31
N PRO A 99 -19.60 -18.47 -7.18
CA PRO A 99 -21.05 -18.61 -7.18
C PRO A 99 -21.75 -17.49 -7.97
N ALA A 100 -22.91 -17.79 -8.51
CA ALA A 100 -23.63 -16.89 -9.43
C ALA A 100 -24.12 -15.57 -8.79
N ASP A 101 -24.31 -15.56 -7.47
CA ASP A 101 -24.78 -14.41 -6.67
C ASP A 101 -23.64 -13.59 -6.05
N ALA A 102 -22.38 -13.92 -6.37
CA ALA A 102 -21.21 -13.24 -5.83
C ALA A 102 -21.11 -11.77 -6.30
N LYS A 103 -20.65 -10.89 -5.41
CA LYS A 103 -20.40 -9.46 -5.69
C LYS A 103 -18.91 -9.16 -5.62
N ALA A 104 -18.40 -8.43 -6.59
CA ALA A 104 -16.99 -8.08 -6.68
C ALA A 104 -16.72 -6.59 -6.48
N TRP A 105 -15.69 -6.26 -5.72
CA TRP A 105 -15.05 -4.93 -5.63
C TRP A 105 -13.85 -4.91 -6.56
N LEU A 106 -13.96 -4.15 -7.64
CA LEU A 106 -12.99 -4.12 -8.73
C LEU A 106 -12.52 -2.69 -8.98
N ALA A 107 -11.21 -2.45 -8.89
CA ALA A 107 -10.58 -1.21 -9.32
C ALA A 107 -10.16 -1.37 -10.79
N TYR A 108 -10.83 -0.66 -11.69
CA TYR A 108 -10.58 -0.78 -13.13
C TYR A 108 -9.47 0.13 -13.60
N SER A 109 -8.71 -0.32 -14.60
CA SER A 109 -7.83 0.55 -15.37
C SER A 109 -8.59 1.77 -15.89
N THR A 110 -8.03 2.94 -15.69
CA THR A 110 -8.58 4.22 -16.17
C THR A 110 -8.33 4.42 -17.67
N ASN A 111 -7.26 3.82 -18.20
CA ASN A 111 -6.89 3.90 -19.61
C ASN A 111 -7.56 2.77 -20.41
N LYS A 112 -8.59 3.11 -21.17
CA LYS A 112 -9.34 2.12 -21.96
C LYS A 112 -8.60 1.65 -23.21
N GLU A 113 -7.76 2.50 -23.82
CA GLU A 113 -7.05 2.18 -25.05
C GLU A 113 -5.75 1.40 -24.78
N LYS A 114 -5.08 1.74 -23.68
CA LYS A 114 -3.84 1.10 -23.21
C LYS A 114 -4.01 0.63 -21.77
N PRO A 115 -4.82 -0.44 -21.53
CA PRO A 115 -5.26 -0.79 -20.17
C PRO A 115 -4.12 -1.23 -19.24
N PHE A 116 -2.94 -1.48 -19.75
CA PHE A 116 -1.73 -1.80 -18.99
C PHE A 116 -0.83 -0.59 -18.69
N ALA A 117 -1.21 0.60 -19.16
CA ALA A 117 -0.45 1.85 -18.94
C ALA A 117 -1.28 2.79 -18.05
N MET A 118 -1.01 2.74 -16.73
CA MET A 118 -1.79 3.46 -15.73
C MET A 118 -1.07 3.48 -14.37
N ALA A 119 -1.43 4.43 -13.52
CA ALA A 119 -0.86 4.61 -12.19
C ALA A 119 -1.40 3.66 -11.10
N PHE A 120 -2.28 2.70 -11.42
CA PHE A 120 -2.93 1.76 -10.47
C PHE A 120 -3.71 2.47 -9.36
N GLN A 121 -4.35 3.56 -9.70
CA GLN A 121 -5.15 4.41 -8.80
C GLN A 121 -6.57 4.47 -9.33
N ASN A 122 -7.52 3.92 -8.60
CA ASN A 122 -8.94 4.06 -8.88
C ASN A 122 -9.78 3.63 -7.67
N THR A 123 -11.00 4.15 -7.60
CA THR A 123 -12.00 3.68 -6.65
C THR A 123 -12.56 2.32 -7.06
N TYR A 124 -13.16 1.61 -6.09
CA TYR A 124 -13.77 0.30 -6.36
C TYR A 124 -15.17 0.45 -6.95
N SER A 125 -15.40 -0.25 -8.05
CA SER A 125 -16.74 -0.51 -8.57
C SER A 125 -17.27 -1.80 -7.94
N VAL A 126 -18.47 -1.75 -7.36
CA VAL A 126 -19.14 -2.92 -6.78
C VAL A 126 -20.14 -3.46 -7.80
N THR A 127 -19.95 -4.71 -8.23
CA THR A 127 -20.75 -5.32 -9.30
C THR A 127 -21.11 -6.76 -8.96
N ALA A 128 -22.36 -7.15 -9.17
CA ALA A 128 -22.72 -8.57 -9.15
C ALA A 128 -22.06 -9.28 -10.34
N LEU A 129 -21.38 -10.38 -10.08
CA LEU A 129 -20.69 -11.13 -11.16
C LEU A 129 -21.68 -11.79 -12.14
N SER A 130 -22.93 -12.04 -11.72
CA SER A 130 -24.01 -12.48 -12.61
C SER A 130 -24.33 -11.46 -13.70
N ASP A 131 -24.20 -10.16 -13.39
CA ASP A 131 -24.59 -9.05 -14.24
C ASP A 131 -23.46 -8.57 -15.14
N THR A 132 -22.24 -9.12 -14.96
CA THR A 132 -21.10 -8.76 -15.81
C THR A 132 -21.28 -9.34 -17.19
N VAL A 133 -21.55 -8.46 -18.14
CA VAL A 133 -21.34 -8.74 -19.56
C VAL A 133 -19.83 -8.82 -19.78
N ALA A 134 -19.37 -9.75 -20.61
CA ALA A 134 -17.97 -9.77 -21.02
C ALA A 134 -17.54 -8.36 -21.47
N THR A 135 -16.57 -7.78 -20.77
CA THR A 135 -16.13 -6.41 -20.99
C THR A 135 -14.64 -6.39 -21.31
N ASP A 136 -14.22 -5.46 -22.14
CA ASP A 136 -12.79 -5.24 -22.39
C ASP A 136 -12.07 -4.48 -21.26
N ARG A 137 -12.82 -4.04 -20.22
CA ARG A 137 -12.26 -3.38 -19.06
C ARG A 137 -11.46 -4.38 -18.22
N LEU A 138 -10.25 -4.00 -17.87
CA LEU A 138 -9.39 -4.76 -16.96
C LEU A 138 -9.41 -4.12 -15.56
N ALA A 139 -9.55 -4.97 -14.54
CA ALA A 139 -9.34 -4.60 -13.16
C ALA A 139 -7.91 -4.98 -12.74
N PHE A 140 -7.28 -4.13 -11.95
CA PHE A 140 -5.99 -4.46 -11.32
C PHE A 140 -6.20 -5.04 -9.93
N LEU A 141 -5.17 -5.71 -9.42
CA LEU A 141 -5.20 -6.32 -8.09
C LEU A 141 -5.00 -5.28 -6.97
N PRO A 142 -5.47 -5.57 -5.73
CA PRO A 142 -6.27 -6.73 -5.32
C PRO A 142 -7.75 -6.60 -5.76
N ALA A 143 -8.40 -7.74 -5.96
CA ALA A 143 -9.82 -7.81 -6.24
C ALA A 143 -10.52 -8.67 -5.17
N THR A 144 -11.57 -8.15 -4.56
CA THR A 144 -12.33 -8.84 -3.51
C THR A 144 -13.69 -9.25 -4.00
N VAL A 145 -14.10 -10.48 -3.69
CA VAL A 145 -15.40 -11.07 -4.05
C VAL A 145 -16.10 -11.53 -2.77
N ASP A 146 -17.29 -10.99 -2.51
CA ASP A 146 -18.21 -11.50 -1.50
C ASP A 146 -18.98 -12.69 -2.10
N VAL A 147 -18.75 -13.85 -1.54
CA VAL A 147 -19.35 -15.11 -1.99
C VAL A 147 -20.56 -15.52 -1.12
N GLY A 148 -21.12 -14.55 -0.39
CA GLY A 148 -22.25 -14.74 0.49
C GLY A 148 -21.89 -15.33 1.86
N GLY A 149 -22.85 -15.27 2.80
CA GLY A 149 -22.67 -15.78 4.16
C GLY A 149 -21.57 -15.06 4.97
N GLY A 150 -21.28 -13.79 4.65
CA GLY A 150 -20.22 -13.01 5.30
C GLY A 150 -18.80 -13.37 4.86
N THR A 151 -18.66 -14.29 3.89
CA THR A 151 -17.34 -14.77 3.44
C THR A 151 -16.85 -13.95 2.24
N LYS A 152 -15.60 -13.49 2.32
CA LYS A 152 -14.91 -12.79 1.24
C LYS A 152 -13.70 -13.57 0.75
N VAL A 153 -13.49 -13.49 -0.55
CA VAL A 153 -12.34 -14.05 -1.26
C VAL A 153 -11.61 -12.91 -1.93
N THR A 154 -10.34 -12.71 -1.61
CA THR A 154 -9.50 -11.66 -2.23
C THR A 154 -8.40 -12.29 -3.05
N ILE A 155 -8.33 -11.88 -4.33
CA ILE A 155 -7.28 -12.30 -5.26
C ILE A 155 -6.11 -11.31 -5.14
N LEU A 156 -4.91 -11.85 -4.89
CA LEU A 156 -3.66 -11.12 -4.79
C LEU A 156 -2.54 -11.91 -5.47
N GLU A 157 -1.38 -11.32 -5.53
CA GLU A 157 -0.15 -12.02 -5.94
C GLU A 157 1.02 -11.69 -5.01
N SER A 158 2.03 -12.54 -4.99
CA SER A 158 3.26 -12.32 -4.23
C SER A 158 4.47 -12.88 -4.97
N ASP A 159 5.66 -12.41 -4.58
CA ASP A 159 6.94 -12.78 -5.20
C ASP A 159 6.95 -12.52 -6.71
N LEU A 160 6.38 -11.38 -7.10
CA LEU A 160 6.34 -10.93 -8.50
C LEU A 160 7.74 -10.45 -8.90
N ARG A 161 8.45 -11.30 -9.67
CA ARG A 161 9.83 -11.06 -10.04
C ARG A 161 10.09 -11.56 -11.46
N SER A 162 10.65 -10.70 -12.31
CA SER A 162 10.97 -11.03 -13.71
C SER A 162 9.79 -11.72 -14.42
N TYR A 163 8.57 -11.20 -14.19
CA TYR A 163 7.31 -11.70 -14.73
C TYR A 163 6.26 -10.59 -14.70
N PRO A 164 5.29 -10.56 -15.62
CA PRO A 164 4.27 -9.51 -15.60
C PRO A 164 3.26 -9.69 -14.46
N GLY A 165 2.76 -8.58 -13.93
CA GLY A 165 1.67 -8.54 -12.97
C GLY A 165 0.33 -8.91 -13.60
N MET A 166 -0.57 -9.44 -12.78
CA MET A 166 -1.87 -9.95 -13.20
C MET A 166 -2.95 -8.87 -13.17
N PHE A 167 -3.68 -8.71 -14.27
CA PHE A 167 -4.97 -8.03 -14.33
C PHE A 167 -6.10 -9.05 -14.41
N LEU A 168 -7.31 -8.62 -14.10
CA LEU A 168 -8.50 -9.47 -14.15
C LEU A 168 -9.53 -8.88 -15.12
N ARG A 169 -10.04 -9.73 -16.02
CA ARG A 169 -11.19 -9.43 -16.86
C ARG A 169 -12.42 -10.07 -16.24
N PRO A 170 -13.43 -9.27 -15.86
CA PRO A 170 -14.68 -9.82 -15.37
C PRO A 170 -15.47 -10.50 -16.50
N GLY A 171 -16.06 -11.63 -16.16
CA GLY A 171 -17.00 -12.39 -16.99
C GLY A 171 -18.16 -12.89 -16.14
N GLN A 172 -19.11 -13.59 -16.74
CA GLN A 172 -20.24 -14.14 -16.01
C GLN A 172 -19.76 -15.17 -14.96
N SER A 173 -19.87 -14.79 -13.68
CA SER A 173 -19.39 -15.56 -12.52
C SER A 173 -17.90 -15.88 -12.55
N THR A 174 -17.11 -15.16 -13.34
CA THR A 174 -15.67 -15.40 -13.47
C THR A 174 -14.85 -14.13 -13.39
N LEU A 175 -13.60 -14.26 -12.90
CA LEU A 175 -12.53 -13.29 -13.08
C LEU A 175 -11.38 -14.02 -13.78
N THR A 176 -11.02 -13.58 -14.98
CA THR A 176 -10.00 -14.23 -15.80
C THR A 176 -8.74 -13.37 -15.87
N ALA A 177 -7.59 -13.97 -15.58
CA ALA A 177 -6.32 -13.29 -15.64
C ALA A 177 -5.97 -12.83 -17.06
N VAL A 178 -5.43 -11.63 -17.15
CA VAL A 178 -4.86 -11.03 -18.36
C VAL A 178 -3.52 -10.39 -17.98
N PHE A 179 -2.51 -10.62 -18.77
CA PHE A 179 -1.16 -10.14 -18.49
C PHE A 179 -0.71 -9.16 -19.57
N PRO A 180 0.02 -8.09 -19.21
CA PRO A 180 0.66 -7.24 -20.20
C PRO A 180 1.68 -8.05 -21.01
N PRO A 181 1.72 -7.87 -22.34
CA PRO A 181 2.69 -8.53 -23.18
C PRO A 181 4.10 -7.99 -22.94
N TYR A 182 5.12 -8.79 -23.28
CA TYR A 182 6.51 -8.38 -23.17
C TYR A 182 6.80 -7.22 -24.13
N PRO A 183 7.45 -6.12 -23.66
CA PRO A 183 7.79 -5.00 -24.51
C PRO A 183 8.80 -5.39 -25.60
N LYS A 184 8.48 -5.06 -26.85
CA LYS A 184 9.37 -5.22 -28.01
C LYS A 184 10.13 -3.93 -28.30
N ARG A 185 9.42 -2.80 -28.25
CA ARG A 185 9.99 -1.48 -28.49
C ARG A 185 9.37 -0.46 -27.53
N MET A 186 10.24 0.29 -26.88
CA MET A 186 9.86 1.39 -25.98
C MET A 186 10.05 2.72 -26.72
N GLU A 187 9.16 3.68 -26.44
CA GLU A 187 9.30 5.07 -26.83
C GLU A 187 9.16 6.00 -25.64
N ARG A 188 9.72 7.20 -25.76
CA ARG A 188 9.69 8.21 -24.70
C ARG A 188 8.53 9.16 -24.92
N TYR A 189 7.81 9.50 -23.84
CA TYR A 189 6.91 10.64 -23.85
C TYR A 189 7.70 11.96 -23.99
N PRO A 190 7.12 13.00 -24.58
CA PRO A 190 7.80 14.30 -24.74
C PRO A 190 7.93 15.09 -23.43
N TRP A 191 7.54 14.51 -22.30
CA TRP A 191 7.53 15.13 -20.99
C TRP A 191 7.96 14.14 -19.89
N ARG A 192 8.56 14.63 -18.81
CA ARG A 192 9.03 13.90 -17.62
C ARG A 192 10.04 12.76 -17.86
N GLY A 193 10.49 12.53 -19.08
CA GLY A 193 11.39 11.40 -19.37
C GLY A 193 10.74 10.02 -19.26
N MET A 194 9.42 9.94 -19.07
CA MET A 194 8.67 8.68 -19.01
C MET A 194 8.74 7.92 -20.33
N THR A 195 8.59 6.60 -20.26
CA THR A 195 8.54 5.74 -21.46
C THR A 195 7.25 4.94 -21.50
N TYR A 196 6.86 4.51 -22.70
CA TYR A 196 5.71 3.63 -22.90
C TYR A 196 6.04 2.52 -23.89
N VAL A 197 5.28 1.43 -23.82
CA VAL A 197 5.40 0.30 -24.75
C VAL A 197 4.75 0.72 -26.09
N ALA A 198 5.59 0.95 -27.11
CA ALA A 198 5.13 1.31 -28.46
C ALA A 198 4.80 0.07 -29.30
N GLU A 199 5.55 -1.02 -29.13
CA GLU A 199 5.27 -2.33 -29.71
C GLU A 199 5.48 -3.42 -28.68
N ALA A 200 4.66 -4.45 -28.72
CA ALA A 200 4.72 -5.59 -27.84
C ALA A 200 4.98 -6.89 -28.62
N GLU A 201 5.54 -7.87 -27.93
CA GLU A 201 5.70 -9.25 -28.44
C GLU A 201 4.39 -10.02 -28.34
N ASP A 202 4.34 -11.21 -28.98
CA ASP A 202 3.21 -12.14 -28.91
C ASP A 202 3.25 -13.09 -27.69
N TYR A 203 4.09 -12.75 -26.70
CA TYR A 203 4.26 -13.48 -25.45
C TYR A 203 4.32 -12.52 -24.27
N ILE A 204 4.08 -13.05 -23.07
CA ILE A 204 4.00 -12.24 -21.83
C ILE A 204 5.32 -12.22 -21.07
N ALA A 205 6.13 -13.28 -21.17
CA ALA A 205 7.40 -13.36 -20.46
C ALA A 205 8.41 -14.26 -21.18
N LYS A 206 9.70 -13.97 -20.95
CA LYS A 206 10.81 -14.86 -21.26
C LYS A 206 11.77 -14.96 -20.09
N SER A 207 12.35 -16.11 -19.88
CA SER A 207 13.28 -16.38 -18.79
C SER A 207 14.31 -17.40 -19.18
N THR A 208 15.44 -17.42 -18.47
CA THR A 208 16.49 -18.40 -18.68
C THR A 208 16.73 -19.21 -17.42
N GLY A 209 16.85 -20.54 -17.58
CA GLY A 209 17.18 -21.46 -16.51
C GLY A 209 16.01 -21.81 -15.57
N PRO A 210 16.29 -22.64 -14.56
CA PRO A 210 15.30 -23.02 -13.58
C PRO A 210 14.76 -21.81 -12.83
N ARG A 211 13.44 -21.74 -12.64
CA ARG A 211 12.82 -20.65 -11.87
C ARG A 211 11.51 -21.05 -11.23
N THR A 212 11.11 -20.30 -10.22
CA THR A 212 9.73 -20.22 -9.70
C THR A 212 9.03 -19.02 -10.30
N TYR A 213 7.74 -19.18 -10.59
CA TYR A 213 6.85 -18.11 -11.02
C TYR A 213 6.15 -17.47 -9.81
N PRO A 214 5.55 -16.27 -9.95
CA PRO A 214 4.88 -15.61 -8.84
C PRO A 214 3.77 -16.46 -8.21
N TRP A 215 3.52 -16.24 -6.92
CA TRP A 215 2.37 -16.79 -6.24
C TRP A 215 1.09 -16.09 -6.65
N ARG A 216 0.06 -16.87 -6.99
CA ARG A 216 -1.32 -16.43 -7.10
C ARG A 216 -2.01 -16.79 -5.79
N ILE A 217 -2.58 -15.78 -5.13
CA ILE A 217 -3.15 -15.91 -3.78
C ILE A 217 -4.66 -15.76 -3.86
N VAL A 218 -5.36 -16.62 -3.15
CA VAL A 218 -6.78 -16.56 -2.86
C VAL A 218 -6.90 -16.48 -1.35
N ALA A 219 -6.92 -15.25 -0.80
CA ALA A 219 -7.13 -15.02 0.62
C ALA A 219 -8.63 -15.17 0.94
N ILE A 220 -8.94 -15.78 2.07
CA ILE A 220 -10.32 -16.15 2.47
C ILE A 220 -10.55 -15.69 3.89
N THR A 221 -11.67 -15.00 4.11
CA THR A 221 -12.11 -14.61 5.45
C THR A 221 -13.63 -14.66 5.57
N ASP A 222 -14.11 -15.00 6.75
CA ASP A 222 -15.51 -14.85 7.19
C ASP A 222 -15.67 -13.71 8.20
N ASP A 223 -14.62 -12.89 8.38
CA ASP A 223 -14.58 -11.73 9.25
C ASP A 223 -13.74 -10.63 8.62
N ASP A 224 -14.36 -9.52 8.24
CA ASP A 224 -13.69 -8.38 7.59
C ASP A 224 -12.48 -7.88 8.37
N ARG A 225 -12.49 -7.99 9.71
CA ARG A 225 -11.39 -7.56 10.59
C ARG A 225 -10.07 -8.28 10.31
N GLN A 226 -10.10 -9.45 9.70
CA GLN A 226 -8.90 -10.23 9.35
C GLN A 226 -8.22 -9.70 8.08
N MET A 227 -8.94 -8.97 7.21
CA MET A 227 -8.41 -8.52 5.92
C MET A 227 -7.22 -7.56 6.08
N PRO A 228 -7.31 -6.45 6.84
CA PRO A 228 -6.22 -5.47 6.93
C PRO A 228 -4.93 -6.00 7.57
N VAL A 229 -4.99 -7.16 8.21
CA VAL A 229 -3.86 -7.80 8.89
C VAL A 229 -3.47 -9.13 8.27
N CYS A 230 -3.98 -9.44 7.08
CA CYS A 230 -3.66 -10.69 6.35
C CYS A 230 -2.15 -10.74 6.00
N PRO A 231 -1.44 -11.80 6.41
CA PRO A 231 0.02 -11.86 6.24
C PRO A 231 0.47 -12.52 4.93
N LEU A 232 -0.44 -12.98 4.07
CA LEU A 232 -0.11 -13.93 3.00
C LEU A 232 0.89 -13.38 1.98
N VAL A 233 0.76 -12.11 1.57
CA VAL A 233 1.68 -11.50 0.59
C VAL A 233 3.10 -11.50 1.13
N GLY A 234 3.31 -10.98 2.33
CA GLY A 234 4.64 -10.93 2.94
C GLY A 234 5.20 -12.33 3.31
N ARG A 235 4.33 -13.26 3.72
CA ARG A 235 4.74 -14.65 4.06
C ARG A 235 5.23 -15.44 2.84
N LEU A 236 4.73 -15.11 1.65
CA LEU A 236 5.06 -15.81 0.40
C LEU A 236 6.16 -15.12 -0.40
N ALA A 237 6.54 -13.91 -0.02
CA ALA A 237 7.64 -13.19 -0.63
C ALA A 237 9.00 -13.86 -0.35
N GLU A 238 9.97 -13.61 -1.22
CA GLU A 238 11.35 -14.03 -0.99
C GLU A 238 11.92 -13.34 0.25
N PRO A 239 12.69 -14.02 1.09
CA PRO A 239 13.36 -13.42 2.23
C PRO A 239 14.26 -12.25 1.85
N SER A 240 14.52 -11.37 2.83
CA SER A 240 15.37 -10.19 2.62
C SER A 240 16.74 -10.54 2.05
N ARG A 241 17.14 -9.79 1.05
CA ARG A 241 18.49 -9.81 0.44
C ARG A 241 19.43 -8.82 1.10
N ILE A 242 18.93 -7.95 1.98
CA ILE A 242 19.73 -6.97 2.71
C ILE A 242 20.10 -7.57 4.06
N ALA A 243 21.40 -7.82 4.28
CA ALA A 243 21.90 -8.43 5.51
C ALA A 243 21.89 -7.44 6.70
N ASP A 244 22.26 -6.18 6.46
CA ASP A 244 22.25 -5.11 7.46
C ASP A 244 21.14 -4.11 7.13
N THR A 245 20.06 -4.13 7.90
CA THR A 245 18.93 -3.22 7.79
C THR A 245 18.95 -2.08 8.81
N SER A 246 20.00 -1.96 9.63
CA SER A 246 20.08 -0.99 10.73
C SER A 246 20.09 0.48 10.29
N TRP A 247 20.44 0.73 9.03
CA TRP A 247 20.46 2.06 8.42
C TRP A 247 19.08 2.48 7.89
N ILE A 248 18.15 1.54 7.71
CA ILE A 248 16.80 1.79 7.22
C ILE A 248 15.98 2.36 8.38
N ARG A 249 15.54 3.60 8.24
CA ARG A 249 14.79 4.31 9.28
C ARG A 249 13.43 4.72 8.75
N PRO A 250 12.35 4.07 9.16
CA PRO A 250 10.98 4.56 8.93
C PRO A 250 10.76 5.92 9.61
N GLY A 251 9.84 6.72 9.08
CA GLY A 251 9.53 7.99 9.69
C GLY A 251 8.59 8.87 8.88
N LYS A 252 8.09 9.92 9.53
CA LYS A 252 7.22 10.91 8.90
C LYS A 252 7.99 11.90 8.04
N VAL A 253 7.28 12.46 7.09
CA VAL A 253 7.83 13.33 6.05
C VAL A 253 7.06 14.63 5.99
N ALA A 254 7.75 15.76 5.95
CA ALA A 254 7.15 17.00 5.50
C ALA A 254 7.24 17.05 3.97
N TRP A 255 6.06 17.16 3.33
CA TRP A 255 5.93 17.02 1.87
C TRP A 255 5.25 18.26 1.26
N ASP A 256 5.71 18.66 0.09
CA ASP A 256 5.46 19.97 -0.51
C ASP A 256 4.41 19.96 -1.64
N TRP A 257 4.34 18.87 -2.39
CA TRP A 257 3.61 18.83 -3.66
C TRP A 257 2.09 19.00 -3.49
N TRP A 258 1.47 18.30 -2.53
CA TRP A 258 0.02 18.34 -2.35
C TRP A 258 -0.50 19.74 -2.00
N ASN A 259 0.24 20.47 -1.18
CA ASN A 259 -0.13 21.81 -0.73
C ASN A 259 0.32 22.93 -1.67
N ASP A 260 0.94 22.60 -2.82
CA ASP A 260 1.40 23.54 -3.84
C ASP A 260 2.35 24.62 -3.28
N TRP A 261 3.27 24.20 -2.40
CA TRP A 261 4.23 25.09 -1.70
C TRP A 261 3.59 26.30 -1.01
N ASN A 262 2.35 26.19 -0.54
CA ASN A 262 1.51 27.27 -0.01
C ASN A 262 1.93 27.74 1.38
N LEU A 263 3.15 28.24 1.52
CA LEU A 263 3.58 28.92 2.74
C LEU A 263 2.94 30.31 2.83
N ARG A 264 2.63 30.76 4.06
CA ARG A 264 2.08 32.10 4.35
C ARG A 264 2.79 32.75 5.52
N GLY A 265 2.86 34.09 5.53
CA GLY A 265 3.52 34.83 6.60
C GLY A 265 5.05 34.68 6.61
N VAL A 266 5.63 34.32 5.47
CA VAL A 266 7.09 34.22 5.25
C VAL A 266 7.58 35.49 4.54
N ASP A 267 8.87 35.79 4.62
CA ASP A 267 9.51 36.98 4.05
C ASP A 267 10.23 36.71 2.71
N PHE A 268 9.90 35.57 2.08
CA PHE A 268 10.42 35.15 0.77
C PHE A 268 9.29 34.65 -0.12
N LEU A 269 9.53 34.60 -1.43
CA LEU A 269 8.59 34.01 -2.38
C LEU A 269 8.62 32.48 -2.24
N ALA A 270 7.50 31.88 -1.79
CA ALA A 270 7.35 30.43 -1.69
C ALA A 270 7.24 29.78 -3.08
N GLY A 271 7.72 28.54 -3.20
CA GLY A 271 7.74 27.76 -4.43
C GLY A 271 8.92 26.79 -4.43
N ILE A 272 9.28 26.29 -5.60
CA ILE A 272 10.41 25.36 -5.76
C ILE A 272 11.73 26.14 -5.69
N ASN A 273 12.21 26.40 -4.49
CA ASN A 273 13.45 27.14 -4.25
C ASN A 273 14.07 26.81 -2.87
N THR A 274 15.34 27.10 -2.72
CA THR A 274 16.12 26.82 -1.51
C THR A 274 15.51 27.42 -0.24
N ALA A 275 14.94 28.62 -0.28
CA ALA A 275 14.35 29.26 0.91
C ALA A 275 13.13 28.50 1.42
N THR A 276 12.26 28.07 0.51
CA THR A 276 11.09 27.24 0.83
C THR A 276 11.49 25.94 1.51
N TYR A 277 12.45 25.19 0.92
CA TYR A 277 12.85 23.91 1.51
C TYR A 277 13.61 24.05 2.82
N ARG A 278 14.33 25.15 3.04
CA ARG A 278 14.87 25.44 4.37
C ARG A 278 13.76 25.58 5.42
N TYR A 279 12.66 26.24 5.06
CA TYR A 279 11.50 26.35 5.95
C TYR A 279 10.88 24.98 6.27
N TYR A 280 10.73 24.10 5.25
CA TYR A 280 10.27 22.72 5.46
C TYR A 280 11.22 21.94 6.38
N ILE A 281 12.53 22.10 6.23
CA ILE A 281 13.53 21.48 7.12
C ILE A 281 13.40 21.99 8.55
N ASP A 282 13.24 23.29 8.77
CA ASP A 282 13.06 23.86 10.10
C ASP A 282 11.75 23.39 10.75
N PHE A 283 10.68 23.29 9.98
CA PHE A 283 9.41 22.69 10.43
C PHE A 283 9.60 21.22 10.82
N ALA A 284 10.21 20.43 9.95
CA ALA A 284 10.47 19.00 10.22
C ALA A 284 11.29 18.83 11.51
N ALA A 285 12.35 19.60 11.68
CA ALA A 285 13.19 19.55 12.87
C ALA A 285 12.40 19.95 14.15
N ARG A 286 11.54 20.99 14.07
CA ARG A 286 10.72 21.46 15.20
C ARG A 286 9.73 20.41 15.69
N TYR A 287 9.14 19.63 14.78
CA TYR A 287 8.14 18.63 15.12
C TYR A 287 8.69 17.20 15.16
N GLY A 288 10.01 17.03 14.98
CA GLY A 288 10.67 15.72 15.07
C GLY A 288 10.40 14.80 13.87
N LEU A 289 10.07 15.37 12.70
CA LEU A 289 9.91 14.62 11.47
C LEU A 289 11.31 14.32 10.89
N PRO A 290 11.65 13.05 10.64
CA PRO A 290 13.00 12.70 10.19
C PRO A 290 13.31 13.06 8.74
N TYR A 291 12.29 13.41 7.93
CA TYR A 291 12.46 13.61 6.49
C TYR A 291 11.73 14.81 5.92
N VAL A 292 12.29 15.33 4.84
CA VAL A 292 11.65 16.22 3.87
C VAL A 292 11.83 15.59 2.50
N VAL A 293 10.76 15.52 1.69
CA VAL A 293 10.84 15.20 0.26
C VAL A 293 10.94 16.49 -0.52
N LEU A 294 11.90 16.57 -1.44
CA LEU A 294 11.87 17.51 -2.56
C LEU A 294 11.17 16.80 -3.71
N ASP A 295 9.89 17.14 -3.94
CA ASP A 295 9.06 16.53 -4.97
C ASP A 295 9.37 17.07 -6.38
N GLU A 296 8.54 16.77 -7.39
CA GLU A 296 8.79 17.14 -8.79
C GLU A 296 9.15 18.62 -8.95
N GLY A 297 10.25 18.90 -9.67
CA GLY A 297 10.67 20.24 -10.03
C GLY A 297 12.00 20.70 -9.43
N TRP A 298 12.64 19.95 -8.54
CA TRP A 298 13.98 20.28 -8.05
C TRP A 298 15.07 20.08 -9.12
N TYR A 299 14.79 19.29 -10.16
CA TYR A 299 15.57 19.19 -11.40
C TYR A 299 14.64 19.39 -12.62
N ASP A 300 15.17 19.60 -13.81
CA ASP A 300 14.37 19.75 -15.03
C ASP A 300 13.78 18.39 -15.46
N SER A 301 12.62 18.06 -14.93
CA SER A 301 11.91 16.80 -15.22
C SER A 301 11.52 16.70 -16.69
N SER A 302 11.29 17.83 -17.40
CA SER A 302 10.95 17.84 -18.82
C SER A 302 12.05 17.24 -19.69
N ARG A 303 13.31 17.38 -19.27
CA ARG A 303 14.49 16.82 -19.93
C ARG A 303 14.96 15.51 -19.31
N GLY A 304 14.47 15.16 -18.12
CA GLY A 304 14.98 14.05 -17.33
C GLY A 304 16.42 14.28 -16.83
N ASP A 305 16.79 15.53 -16.58
CA ASP A 305 18.16 15.90 -16.16
C ASP A 305 18.35 15.70 -14.64
N LEU A 306 18.18 14.46 -14.19
CA LEU A 306 18.31 14.09 -12.78
C LEU A 306 19.66 14.51 -12.17
N MET A 307 20.70 14.65 -12.98
CA MET A 307 22.05 14.90 -12.47
C MET A 307 22.32 16.37 -12.11
N HIS A 308 21.44 17.30 -12.50
CA HIS A 308 21.62 18.73 -12.23
C HIS A 308 20.36 19.37 -11.63
N PRO A 309 20.46 19.89 -10.37
CA PRO A 309 19.38 20.70 -9.80
C PRO A 309 19.12 21.95 -10.65
N ILE A 310 17.89 22.45 -10.63
CA ILE A 310 17.59 23.76 -11.22
C ILE A 310 18.30 24.88 -10.45
N ALA A 311 18.54 26.01 -11.11
CA ALA A 311 19.30 27.14 -10.55
C ALA A 311 18.69 27.73 -9.24
N ALA A 312 17.38 27.51 -9.01
CA ALA A 312 16.69 27.97 -7.78
C ALA A 312 16.94 27.04 -6.57
N ILE A 313 17.54 25.87 -6.76
CA ILE A 313 17.79 24.85 -5.74
C ILE A 313 19.29 24.68 -5.52
N ASP A 314 19.76 25.08 -4.35
CA ASP A 314 21.08 24.71 -3.85
C ASP A 314 20.96 23.41 -3.04
N LEU A 315 21.05 22.29 -3.75
CA LEU A 315 20.80 20.96 -3.17
C LEU A 315 21.85 20.58 -2.11
N GLU A 316 23.14 20.92 -2.33
CA GLU A 316 24.21 20.66 -1.37
C GLU A 316 23.95 21.41 -0.07
N GLN A 317 23.60 22.70 -0.15
CA GLN A 317 23.22 23.50 1.01
C GLN A 317 22.02 22.91 1.75
N LEU A 318 20.99 22.46 1.05
CA LEU A 318 19.79 21.88 1.66
C LEU A 318 20.09 20.57 2.39
N ILE A 319 20.88 19.68 1.78
CA ILE A 319 21.26 18.41 2.41
C ILE A 319 22.13 18.66 3.63
N ASP A 320 23.10 19.57 3.55
CA ASP A 320 23.94 19.95 4.70
C ASP A 320 23.14 20.59 5.83
N TYR A 321 22.21 21.47 5.48
CA TYR A 321 21.32 22.11 6.45
C TYR A 321 20.41 21.08 7.14
N GLY A 322 19.82 20.18 6.35
CA GLY A 322 19.02 19.09 6.90
C GLY A 322 19.83 18.20 7.85
N ARG A 323 21.06 17.83 7.47
CA ARG A 323 21.97 17.05 8.33
C ARG A 323 22.26 17.76 9.66
N GLN A 324 22.48 19.07 9.65
CA GLN A 324 22.72 19.88 10.86
C GLN A 324 21.46 19.90 11.76
N LYS A 325 20.26 19.85 11.18
CA LYS A 325 18.98 19.84 11.89
C LYS A 325 18.49 18.43 12.26
N GLY A 326 19.20 17.38 11.85
CA GLY A 326 18.78 15.99 12.05
C GLY A 326 17.66 15.54 11.11
N VAL A 327 17.46 16.22 9.99
CA VAL A 327 16.43 15.96 8.97
C VAL A 327 17.08 15.45 7.69
N GLY A 328 16.65 14.29 7.20
CA GLY A 328 17.11 13.68 5.96
C GLY A 328 16.34 14.23 4.74
N ILE A 329 17.04 14.37 3.63
CA ILE A 329 16.43 14.79 2.36
C ILE A 329 16.22 13.57 1.48
N VAL A 330 15.00 13.41 0.94
CA VAL A 330 14.62 12.41 -0.05
C VAL A 330 14.25 13.14 -1.34
N LEU A 331 14.67 12.61 -2.48
CA LEU A 331 14.59 13.27 -3.77
C LEU A 331 13.58 12.56 -4.67
N TRP A 332 12.65 13.31 -5.25
CA TRP A 332 11.74 12.76 -6.25
C TRP A 332 12.46 12.53 -7.59
N THR A 333 12.08 11.48 -8.29
CA THR A 333 12.51 11.21 -9.67
C THR A 333 11.57 10.25 -10.38
N VAL A 334 11.70 10.15 -11.70
CA VAL A 334 10.95 9.22 -12.55
C VAL A 334 11.69 7.89 -12.66
N PHE A 335 10.98 6.76 -12.67
CA PHE A 335 11.58 5.42 -12.78
C PHE A 335 12.58 5.27 -13.92
N ASN A 336 12.19 5.64 -15.13
CA ASN A 336 13.08 5.53 -16.30
C ASN A 336 14.31 6.42 -16.20
N VAL A 337 14.12 7.63 -15.66
CA VAL A 337 15.23 8.60 -15.52
C VAL A 337 16.24 8.09 -14.48
N LEU A 338 15.76 7.51 -13.37
CA LEU A 338 16.65 6.91 -12.39
C LEU A 338 17.36 5.66 -12.94
N ASP A 339 16.64 4.77 -13.65
CA ASP A 339 17.22 3.54 -14.20
C ASP A 339 18.32 3.82 -15.25
N GLU A 340 18.16 4.88 -16.05
CA GLU A 340 19.16 5.34 -17.05
C GLU A 340 20.46 5.82 -16.39
N HIS A 341 20.40 6.40 -15.19
CA HIS A 341 21.54 6.95 -14.45
C HIS A 341 21.82 6.20 -13.14
N LEU A 342 21.29 4.98 -12.98
CA LEU A 342 21.10 4.30 -11.72
C LEU A 342 22.32 4.31 -10.79
N GLN A 343 23.46 3.80 -11.26
CA GLN A 343 24.66 3.70 -10.43
C GLN A 343 25.28 5.08 -10.12
N GLU A 344 25.29 5.96 -11.10
CA GLU A 344 25.86 7.29 -10.96
C GLU A 344 25.03 8.16 -10.01
N ALA A 345 23.69 8.16 -10.17
CA ALA A 345 22.78 8.91 -9.33
C ALA A 345 22.81 8.39 -7.87
N CYS A 346 22.75 7.07 -7.69
CA CYS A 346 22.84 6.49 -6.34
C CYS A 346 24.17 6.86 -5.66
N ALA A 347 25.30 6.72 -6.34
CA ALA A 347 26.61 7.07 -5.81
C ALA A 347 26.71 8.57 -5.48
N LYS A 348 26.30 9.45 -6.41
CA LYS A 348 26.35 10.91 -6.26
C LYS A 348 25.52 11.37 -5.06
N TYR A 349 24.23 11.00 -5.03
CA TYR A 349 23.32 11.52 -4.01
C TYR A 349 23.54 10.89 -2.63
N ALA A 350 23.97 9.63 -2.56
CA ALA A 350 24.40 9.02 -1.31
C ALA A 350 25.68 9.71 -0.76
N ALA A 351 26.67 10.00 -1.60
CA ALA A 351 27.88 10.72 -1.21
C ALA A 351 27.59 12.15 -0.73
N MET A 352 26.64 12.83 -1.35
CA MET A 352 26.14 14.15 -0.94
C MET A 352 25.41 14.09 0.41
N GLY A 353 24.80 12.94 0.76
CA GLY A 353 24.12 12.72 2.04
C GLY A 353 22.60 12.63 1.95
N ALA A 354 22.03 12.58 0.76
CA ALA A 354 20.62 12.28 0.55
C ALA A 354 20.25 10.93 1.17
N LYS A 355 19.00 10.75 1.57
CA LYS A 355 18.53 9.55 2.28
C LYS A 355 17.82 8.56 1.38
N GLY A 356 17.38 8.97 0.21
CA GLY A 356 16.66 8.09 -0.72
C GLY A 356 15.97 8.82 -1.83
N PHE A 357 15.10 8.06 -2.50
CA PHE A 357 14.30 8.57 -3.61
C PHE A 357 12.81 8.24 -3.41
N LYS A 358 11.94 9.22 -3.75
CA LYS A 358 10.56 8.98 -4.16
C LYS A 358 10.59 8.77 -5.66
N VAL A 359 10.33 7.54 -6.11
CA VAL A 359 10.46 7.17 -7.53
C VAL A 359 9.07 6.98 -8.12
N ASP A 360 8.75 7.74 -9.16
CA ASP A 360 7.39 7.92 -9.64
C ASP A 360 7.24 7.55 -11.13
N PHE A 361 5.97 7.40 -11.57
CA PHE A 361 5.60 7.20 -12.96
C PHE A 361 6.21 5.95 -13.62
N LEU A 362 6.14 4.78 -12.95
CA LEU A 362 6.36 3.50 -13.62
C LEU A 362 5.19 3.17 -14.55
N ASP A 363 3.96 3.33 -14.05
CA ASP A 363 2.67 3.25 -14.76
C ASP A 363 2.45 1.97 -15.56
N ARG A 364 3.14 0.89 -15.25
CA ARG A 364 3.06 -0.41 -15.91
C ARG A 364 3.64 -1.53 -15.04
N ASN A 365 3.32 -2.78 -15.35
CA ASN A 365 3.81 -3.96 -14.63
C ASN A 365 4.10 -5.14 -15.57
N ASP A 366 4.53 -4.88 -16.81
CA ASP A 366 5.12 -5.91 -17.65
C ASP A 366 6.45 -6.41 -17.06
N GLN A 367 6.98 -7.50 -17.58
CA GLN A 367 8.19 -8.11 -17.04
C GLN A 367 9.36 -7.11 -16.89
N THR A 368 9.59 -6.24 -17.89
CA THR A 368 10.73 -5.32 -17.87
C THR A 368 10.56 -4.20 -16.84
N ALA A 369 9.31 -3.78 -16.59
CA ALA A 369 8.99 -2.82 -15.54
C ALA A 369 9.21 -3.43 -14.13
N VAL A 370 8.80 -4.68 -13.94
CA VAL A 370 9.05 -5.41 -12.68
C VAL A 370 10.55 -5.58 -12.43
N GLU A 371 11.31 -5.91 -13.47
CA GLU A 371 12.77 -6.02 -13.38
C GLU A 371 13.46 -4.68 -13.09
N MET A 372 12.95 -3.57 -13.64
CA MET A 372 13.44 -2.21 -13.37
C MET A 372 13.24 -1.86 -11.89
N ALA A 373 12.06 -2.11 -11.33
CA ALA A 373 11.78 -1.84 -9.92
C ALA A 373 12.72 -2.62 -8.99
N GLU A 374 13.00 -3.89 -9.29
CA GLU A 374 13.93 -4.71 -8.53
C GLU A 374 15.38 -4.18 -8.64
N ARG A 375 15.84 -3.80 -9.85
CA ARG A 375 17.20 -3.24 -10.04
C ARG A 375 17.39 -1.94 -9.27
N ILE A 376 16.39 -1.06 -9.28
CA ILE A 376 16.44 0.21 -8.53
C ILE A 376 16.50 -0.09 -7.03
N ALA A 377 15.69 -1.03 -6.53
CA ALA A 377 15.70 -1.41 -5.12
C ALA A 377 17.08 -1.93 -4.68
N ASP A 378 17.70 -2.78 -5.48
CA ASP A 378 19.01 -3.37 -5.22
C ASP A 378 20.12 -2.30 -5.21
N ALA A 379 20.18 -1.46 -6.25
CA ALA A 379 21.18 -0.40 -6.35
C ALA A 379 21.05 0.62 -5.20
N CYS A 380 19.83 1.04 -4.88
CA CYS A 380 19.59 1.92 -3.74
C CYS A 380 20.00 1.28 -2.42
N ALA A 381 19.75 -0.03 -2.23
CA ALA A 381 20.18 -0.76 -1.04
C ALA A 381 21.71 -0.78 -0.90
N GLN A 382 22.46 -1.00 -1.99
CA GLN A 382 23.92 -0.98 -2.02
C GLN A 382 24.50 0.38 -1.57
N HIS A 383 23.77 1.47 -1.84
CA HIS A 383 24.15 2.83 -1.45
C HIS A 383 23.44 3.33 -0.18
N ARG A 384 22.71 2.45 0.54
CA ARG A 384 21.95 2.78 1.76
C ARG A 384 20.93 3.91 1.56
N LEU A 385 20.20 3.86 0.45
CA LEU A 385 19.13 4.77 0.10
C LEU A 385 17.77 4.10 0.28
N ILE A 386 16.85 4.77 0.98
CA ILE A 386 15.46 4.33 1.13
C ILE A 386 14.65 4.69 -0.12
N LEU A 387 13.53 4.02 -0.31
CA LEU A 387 12.66 4.18 -1.46
C LEU A 387 11.20 4.32 -1.05
N ASP A 388 10.50 5.18 -1.78
CA ASP A 388 9.06 5.28 -1.84
C ASP A 388 8.64 5.22 -3.32
N TYR A 389 7.78 4.26 -3.68
CA TYR A 389 7.39 4.01 -5.08
C TYR A 389 6.00 4.55 -5.38
N HIS A 390 5.93 5.51 -6.30
CA HIS A 390 4.71 6.14 -6.80
C HIS A 390 4.44 5.77 -8.27
N GLY A 391 3.22 6.05 -8.78
CA GLY A 391 2.83 5.58 -10.11
C GLY A 391 3.12 4.09 -10.30
N PHE A 392 2.92 3.29 -9.29
CA PHE A 392 3.43 1.93 -9.16
C PHE A 392 2.29 0.92 -9.03
N TYR A 393 2.53 -0.33 -9.42
CA TYR A 393 1.57 -1.40 -9.22
C TYR A 393 1.48 -1.81 -7.74
N THR A 394 0.39 -2.46 -7.38
CA THR A 394 0.13 -2.94 -6.02
C THR A 394 1.30 -3.79 -5.49
N PRO A 395 1.76 -3.59 -4.25
CA PRO A 395 2.85 -4.37 -3.65
C PRO A 395 2.63 -5.87 -3.74
N THR A 396 3.71 -6.58 -4.00
CA THR A 396 3.74 -8.04 -4.12
C THR A 396 4.80 -8.67 -3.21
N GLY A 397 5.17 -7.96 -2.13
CA GLY A 397 6.18 -8.41 -1.16
C GLY A 397 7.62 -8.04 -1.51
N LEU A 398 7.85 -7.16 -2.49
CA LEU A 398 9.19 -6.68 -2.82
C LEU A 398 9.83 -5.92 -1.65
N ASP A 399 9.02 -5.26 -0.79
CA ASP A 399 9.45 -4.63 0.47
C ASP A 399 9.96 -5.62 1.52
N VAL A 400 9.59 -6.89 1.43
CA VAL A 400 10.17 -7.96 2.27
C VAL A 400 11.55 -8.36 1.77
N THR A 401 11.71 -8.46 0.45
CA THR A 401 12.98 -8.81 -0.19
C THR A 401 13.98 -7.65 -0.13
N TYR A 402 13.48 -6.43 -0.32
CA TYR A 402 14.25 -5.17 -0.25
C TYR A 402 13.61 -4.21 0.76
N PRO A 403 13.85 -4.38 2.07
CA PRO A 403 13.24 -3.55 3.12
C PRO A 403 13.64 -2.08 3.10
N ASN A 404 14.52 -1.65 2.20
CA ASN A 404 14.75 -0.24 1.89
C ASN A 404 13.60 0.40 1.09
N ILE A 405 12.70 -0.38 0.51
CA ILE A 405 11.41 0.13 0.00
C ILE A 405 10.49 0.29 1.20
N LEU A 406 10.30 1.52 1.63
CA LEU A 406 9.48 1.81 2.80
C LEU A 406 8.00 1.88 2.45
N ASN A 407 7.66 2.39 1.26
CA ASN A 407 6.27 2.62 0.93
C ASN A 407 5.97 2.47 -0.57
N TYR A 408 4.68 2.37 -0.88
CA TYR A 408 4.13 2.32 -2.24
C TYR A 408 2.82 3.09 -2.29
N GLU A 409 2.61 3.81 -3.38
CA GLU A 409 1.31 4.40 -3.65
C GLU A 409 0.28 3.31 -4.03
N ALA A 410 0.01 3.09 -5.31
CA ALA A 410 -1.00 2.15 -5.82
C ALA A 410 -2.34 2.26 -5.05
N VAL A 411 -2.79 3.47 -4.79
CA VAL A 411 -3.99 3.81 -4.01
C VAL A 411 -4.62 5.09 -4.58
N PHE A 412 -5.94 5.20 -4.53
CA PHE A 412 -6.64 6.45 -4.84
C PHE A 412 -6.49 7.37 -3.61
N GLY A 413 -5.30 8.00 -3.48
CA GLY A 413 -4.85 8.72 -2.29
C GLY A 413 -5.33 10.16 -2.19
N MET A 414 -4.78 10.88 -1.22
CA MET A 414 -5.13 12.29 -0.98
C MET A 414 -4.79 13.21 -2.16
N GLU A 415 -3.86 12.83 -3.02
CA GLU A 415 -3.52 13.58 -4.24
C GLU A 415 -4.75 13.82 -5.11
N GLU A 416 -5.64 12.85 -5.18
CA GLU A 416 -6.89 12.92 -5.95
C GLU A 416 -7.82 14.05 -5.51
N CYS A 417 -7.74 14.51 -4.27
CA CYS A 417 -8.52 15.64 -3.79
C CYS A 417 -8.19 16.97 -4.47
N ARG A 418 -7.06 17.06 -5.19
CA ARG A 418 -6.70 18.25 -5.99
C ARG A 418 -7.58 18.43 -7.22
N TRP A 419 -8.08 17.31 -7.81
CA TRP A 419 -8.84 17.30 -9.07
C TRP A 419 -10.06 16.36 -9.08
N ALA A 420 -10.37 15.71 -7.97
CA ALA A 420 -11.51 14.80 -7.88
C ALA A 420 -12.84 15.53 -8.18
N LYS A 421 -13.77 14.79 -8.77
CA LYS A 421 -15.13 15.31 -9.03
C LYS A 421 -15.95 15.28 -7.74
N LYS A 422 -16.98 16.12 -7.65
CA LYS A 422 -17.98 16.10 -6.53
C LYS A 422 -18.68 14.75 -6.35
N THR A 423 -18.66 13.88 -7.35
CA THR A 423 -19.19 12.51 -7.30
C THR A 423 -18.22 11.52 -6.66
N THR A 424 -16.98 11.91 -6.39
CA THR A 424 -15.98 11.09 -5.69
C THR A 424 -16.36 10.99 -4.23
N ASP A 425 -16.21 9.82 -3.65
CA ASP A 425 -16.55 9.51 -2.26
C ASP A 425 -15.29 8.97 -1.55
N MET A 426 -14.42 9.91 -1.09
CA MET A 426 -13.18 9.53 -0.38
C MET A 426 -13.47 8.83 0.94
N PRO A 427 -14.35 9.30 1.84
CA PRO A 427 -14.63 8.59 3.08
C PRO A 427 -15.16 7.17 2.89
N LEU A 428 -15.91 6.88 1.82
CA LEU A 428 -16.28 5.51 1.46
C LEU A 428 -15.05 4.71 1.02
N TYR A 429 -14.20 5.31 0.19
CA TYR A 429 -12.97 4.66 -0.26
C TYR A 429 -12.03 4.40 0.90
N ASP A 430 -11.85 5.36 1.83
CA ASP A 430 -10.95 5.29 2.98
C ASP A 430 -11.31 4.18 3.98
N VAL A 431 -12.59 3.79 4.03
CA VAL A 431 -13.05 2.64 4.83
C VAL A 431 -13.26 1.36 4.00
N THR A 432 -12.83 1.37 2.73
CA THR A 432 -12.87 0.19 1.84
C THR A 432 -11.46 -0.31 1.54
N PHE A 433 -10.56 0.58 1.11
CA PHE A 433 -9.23 0.16 0.64
C PHE A 433 -8.35 -0.48 1.73
N PRO A 434 -8.44 -0.16 3.03
CA PRO A 434 -7.65 -0.86 4.04
C PRO A 434 -7.94 -2.37 4.08
N PHE A 435 -9.18 -2.77 3.75
CA PHE A 435 -9.59 -4.17 3.68
C PHE A 435 -9.14 -4.86 2.39
N ILE A 436 -8.94 -4.13 1.29
CA ILE A 436 -8.59 -4.68 -0.01
C ILE A 436 -7.12 -4.40 -0.32
N ARG A 437 -6.78 -3.14 -0.65
CA ARG A 437 -5.41 -2.71 -1.00
C ARG A 437 -4.44 -2.91 0.17
N GLY A 438 -4.92 -2.69 1.41
CA GLY A 438 -4.13 -2.86 2.63
C GLY A 438 -3.60 -4.29 2.84
N MET A 439 -4.24 -5.31 2.28
CA MET A 439 -3.76 -6.70 2.33
C MET A 439 -2.46 -6.93 1.56
N ALA A 440 -2.17 -6.09 0.57
CA ALA A 440 -1.02 -6.26 -0.30
C ALA A 440 0.30 -5.76 0.33
N GLY A 441 0.24 -4.77 1.22
CA GLY A 441 1.44 -4.22 1.84
C GLY A 441 1.29 -2.75 2.27
N PRO A 442 2.41 -2.06 2.54
CA PRO A 442 2.40 -0.66 2.95
C PRO A 442 1.76 0.26 1.90
N VAL A 443 1.26 1.41 2.35
CA VAL A 443 0.55 2.36 1.48
C VAL A 443 0.96 3.80 1.78
N ASP A 444 1.39 4.53 0.76
CA ASP A 444 1.53 5.97 0.79
C ASP A 444 0.23 6.64 0.32
N PHE A 445 -0.65 6.91 1.28
CA PHE A 445 -1.93 7.57 1.09
C PHE A 445 -1.80 9.10 1.12
N THR A 446 -0.66 9.62 1.58
CA THR A 446 -0.34 11.04 1.73
C THR A 446 -1.32 11.83 2.62
N PRO A 447 -1.60 11.38 3.87
CA PRO A 447 -2.60 12.01 4.74
C PRO A 447 -2.12 13.32 5.37
N GLY A 448 -3.03 13.99 6.11
CA GLY A 448 -2.69 15.08 7.01
C GLY A 448 -3.21 16.45 6.60
N ALA A 449 -4.16 16.51 5.65
CA ALA A 449 -4.75 17.79 5.26
C ALA A 449 -5.27 18.60 6.44
N MET A 450 -4.90 19.88 6.48
CA MET A 450 -5.33 20.87 7.48
C MET A 450 -6.54 21.67 7.02
N ARG A 451 -6.94 21.54 5.78
CA ARG A 451 -8.22 22.01 5.23
C ARG A 451 -9.09 20.80 4.97
N ASN A 452 -10.25 20.78 5.61
CA ASN A 452 -11.13 19.63 5.61
C ASN A 452 -12.56 20.04 5.22
N GLY A 453 -13.21 19.28 4.37
CA GLY A 453 -14.54 19.57 3.86
C GLY A 453 -15.57 18.51 4.23
N THR A 454 -16.75 18.96 4.62
CA THR A 454 -17.93 18.10 4.77
C THR A 454 -18.46 17.71 3.40
N ARG A 455 -19.35 16.72 3.33
CA ARG A 455 -19.98 16.29 2.08
C ARG A 455 -20.65 17.43 1.32
N SER A 456 -21.14 18.47 2.03
CA SER A 456 -21.89 19.57 1.43
C SER A 456 -21.02 20.75 0.99
N ASN A 457 -19.87 20.98 1.64
CA ASN A 457 -19.05 22.18 1.40
C ASN A 457 -17.69 21.90 0.75
N TRP A 458 -17.36 20.62 0.54
CA TRP A 458 -16.13 20.25 -0.17
C TRP A 458 -16.21 20.65 -1.66
N THR A 459 -15.11 21.16 -2.16
CA THR A 459 -14.90 21.41 -3.59
C THR A 459 -13.42 21.21 -3.93
N GLU A 460 -13.17 20.72 -5.14
CA GLU A 460 -11.82 20.58 -5.66
C GLU A 460 -11.12 21.94 -5.81
N CYS A 461 -9.85 21.98 -5.47
CA CYS A 461 -8.98 23.13 -5.73
C CYS A 461 -7.56 22.63 -5.90
N TYR A 462 -7.00 22.84 -7.08
CA TYR A 462 -5.68 22.28 -7.42
C TYR A 462 -4.56 22.94 -6.61
N GLU A 463 -4.54 24.29 -6.54
CA GLU A 463 -3.47 25.02 -5.86
C GLU A 463 -3.68 25.09 -4.34
N LYS A 464 -4.86 24.80 -3.85
CA LYS A 464 -5.18 24.87 -2.42
C LYS A 464 -6.14 23.75 -2.02
N PRO A 465 -5.67 22.51 -2.06
CA PRO A 465 -6.54 21.35 -1.91
C PRO A 465 -7.20 21.26 -0.53
N VAL A 466 -8.31 20.54 -0.49
CA VAL A 466 -9.14 20.27 0.69
C VAL A 466 -9.42 18.78 0.75
N SER A 467 -9.25 18.11 1.89
CA SER A 467 -9.66 16.72 2.05
C SER A 467 -11.17 16.58 2.19
N MET A 468 -11.71 15.43 1.82
CA MET A 468 -13.07 15.05 2.19
C MET A 468 -13.09 14.38 3.56
N GLY A 469 -14.09 14.70 4.39
CA GLY A 469 -14.20 14.21 5.76
C GLY A 469 -13.54 15.14 6.78
N THR A 470 -13.57 14.72 8.06
CA THR A 470 -13.14 15.58 9.18
C THR A 470 -11.62 15.59 9.38
N ARG A 471 -11.15 16.54 10.21
CA ARG A 471 -9.78 16.62 10.71
C ARG A 471 -9.37 15.33 11.42
N CYS A 472 -10.28 14.75 12.20
CA CYS A 472 -10.02 13.49 12.91
C CYS A 472 -9.98 12.28 11.98
N HIS A 473 -10.70 12.30 10.86
CA HIS A 473 -10.56 11.29 9.80
C HIS A 473 -9.13 11.28 9.25
N GLN A 474 -8.57 12.45 8.95
CA GLN A 474 -7.18 12.59 8.51
C GLN A 474 -6.17 12.14 9.57
N ALA A 475 -6.38 12.49 10.84
CA ALA A 475 -5.55 12.02 11.94
C ALA A 475 -5.56 10.49 12.08
N ALA A 476 -6.73 9.86 11.88
CA ALA A 476 -6.88 8.41 11.98
C ALA A 476 -6.08 7.65 10.91
N CYS A 477 -5.81 8.23 9.75
CA CYS A 477 -4.99 7.63 8.70
C CYS A 477 -3.61 7.20 9.21
N TYR A 478 -2.99 7.98 10.10
CA TYR A 478 -1.67 7.68 10.66
C TYR A 478 -1.63 6.39 11.52
N VAL A 479 -2.78 5.89 11.94
CA VAL A 479 -2.88 4.65 12.71
C VAL A 479 -3.54 3.54 11.89
N VAL A 480 -4.57 3.87 11.10
CA VAL A 480 -5.30 2.88 10.29
C VAL A 480 -4.40 2.29 9.19
N HIS A 481 -3.63 3.13 8.52
CA HIS A 481 -2.77 2.68 7.43
C HIS A 481 -1.46 2.08 7.94
N ARG A 482 -0.94 1.09 7.22
CA ARG A 482 0.44 0.63 7.38
C ARG A 482 1.32 1.46 6.45
N SER A 483 2.00 2.45 6.99
CA SER A 483 2.80 3.42 6.21
C SER A 483 4.11 3.74 6.93
N PRO A 484 5.19 2.98 6.67
CA PRO A 484 6.49 3.24 7.29
C PRO A 484 7.17 4.55 6.87
N PHE A 485 6.69 5.18 5.80
CA PHE A 485 7.16 6.47 5.31
C PHE A 485 5.93 7.33 5.03
N THR A 486 5.47 8.07 6.05
CA THR A 486 4.14 8.70 6.03
C THR A 486 4.25 10.20 5.83
N MET A 487 3.60 10.71 4.80
CA MET A 487 3.57 12.15 4.51
C MET A 487 2.74 12.94 5.53
N LEU A 488 3.18 14.17 5.81
CA LEU A 488 2.35 15.28 6.26
C LEU A 488 2.12 16.15 5.01
N CYS A 489 0.93 16.06 4.40
CA CYS A 489 0.71 16.59 3.06
C CYS A 489 0.45 18.10 3.00
N ASP A 490 0.06 18.75 4.10
CA ASP A 490 -0.25 20.19 4.09
C ASP A 490 0.99 21.06 4.34
N ALA A 491 0.85 22.36 4.12
CA ALA A 491 1.93 23.32 4.28
C ALA A 491 2.37 23.47 5.75
N PRO A 492 3.67 23.58 6.05
CA PRO A 492 4.19 23.83 7.39
C PRO A 492 3.45 24.93 8.15
N THR A 493 3.16 26.06 7.50
CA THR A 493 2.45 27.18 8.12
C THR A 493 0.98 26.88 8.45
N SER A 494 0.37 25.87 7.85
CA SER A 494 -0.96 25.39 8.22
C SER A 494 -0.89 24.57 9.52
N TYR A 495 0.07 23.68 9.63
CA TYR A 495 0.32 22.88 10.84
C TYR A 495 0.72 23.74 12.04
N GLU A 496 1.50 24.79 11.83
CA GLU A 496 1.97 25.69 12.89
C GLU A 496 0.85 26.52 13.53
N GLN A 497 -0.31 26.63 12.89
CA GLN A 497 -1.49 27.27 13.49
C GLN A 497 -2.20 26.37 14.51
N GLU A 498 -1.96 25.06 14.44
CA GLU A 498 -2.58 24.04 15.28
C GLU A 498 -1.47 23.21 15.97
N PRO A 499 -0.63 23.82 16.81
CA PRO A 499 0.60 23.19 17.28
C PRO A 499 0.37 21.93 18.14
N ASP A 500 -0.73 21.85 18.90
CA ASP A 500 -1.04 20.69 19.72
C ASP A 500 -1.50 19.50 18.86
N TYR A 501 -2.33 19.76 17.86
CA TYR A 501 -2.72 18.77 16.87
C TYR A 501 -1.49 18.26 16.10
N THR A 502 -0.64 19.15 15.64
CA THR A 502 0.57 18.82 14.89
C THR A 502 1.54 17.97 15.72
N ARG A 503 1.79 18.33 16.99
CA ARG A 503 2.60 17.50 17.89
C ARG A 503 1.99 16.12 18.11
N PHE A 504 0.66 16.05 18.22
CA PHE A 504 -0.02 14.76 18.42
C PHE A 504 0.17 13.85 17.21
N ILE A 505 -0.15 14.28 15.99
CA ILE A 505 0.01 13.45 14.78
C ILE A 505 1.48 13.14 14.48
N ALA A 506 2.39 14.08 14.72
CA ALA A 506 3.84 13.85 14.57
C ALA A 506 4.36 12.76 15.54
N SER A 507 3.74 12.62 16.72
CA SER A 507 4.12 11.63 17.74
C SER A 507 3.62 10.22 17.47
N VAL A 508 2.70 10.02 16.53
CA VAL A 508 2.18 8.68 16.17
C VAL A 508 3.30 7.88 15.50
N PRO A 509 3.60 6.65 15.92
CA PRO A 509 4.64 5.84 15.28
C PRO A 509 4.34 5.46 13.83
N ASP A 510 5.39 5.24 13.02
CA ASP A 510 5.27 4.82 11.63
C ASP A 510 5.41 3.30 11.44
N VAL A 511 5.98 2.61 12.45
CA VAL A 511 6.10 1.16 12.51
C VAL A 511 5.64 0.62 13.85
N TRP A 512 5.04 -0.54 13.83
CA TRP A 512 4.29 -1.10 14.94
C TRP A 512 4.80 -2.47 15.34
N ASP A 513 4.75 -2.77 16.64
CA ASP A 513 5.10 -4.08 17.18
C ASP A 513 3.90 -5.04 17.11
N GLU A 514 2.67 -4.49 17.09
CA GLU A 514 1.43 -5.24 17.02
C GLU A 514 0.33 -4.41 16.35
N ALA A 515 -0.57 -5.09 15.62
CA ALA A 515 -1.75 -4.49 15.01
C ALA A 515 -2.96 -5.42 15.15
N ARG A 516 -4.11 -4.85 15.51
CA ARG A 516 -5.41 -5.54 15.59
C ARG A 516 -6.51 -4.68 15.00
N VAL A 517 -7.42 -5.28 14.26
CA VAL A 517 -8.68 -4.62 13.91
C VAL A 517 -9.70 -4.98 14.97
N LEU A 518 -10.10 -4.00 15.76
CA LEU A 518 -11.04 -4.22 16.89
C LEU A 518 -12.48 -4.34 16.39
N GLN A 519 -12.85 -3.49 15.43
CA GLN A 519 -14.18 -3.45 14.82
C GLN A 519 -14.01 -3.02 13.35
N GLY A 520 -14.93 -3.42 12.50
CA GLY A 520 -14.92 -2.96 11.11
C GLY A 520 -15.84 -3.76 10.21
N GLU A 521 -16.36 -3.08 9.21
CA GLU A 521 -17.13 -3.64 8.11
C GLU A 521 -16.72 -2.90 6.84
N MET A 522 -16.24 -3.63 5.86
CA MET A 522 -15.72 -3.07 4.62
C MET A 522 -16.75 -2.15 3.94
N GLY A 523 -16.33 -0.92 3.61
CA GLY A 523 -17.19 0.12 3.03
C GLY A 523 -18.06 0.87 4.04
N LYS A 524 -17.98 0.57 5.33
CA LYS A 524 -18.75 1.27 6.35
C LYS A 524 -17.85 1.98 7.37
N TYR A 525 -16.99 1.25 8.05
CA TYR A 525 -16.08 1.81 9.05
C TYR A 525 -14.95 0.83 9.39
N ILE A 526 -13.93 1.34 10.04
CA ILE A 526 -12.82 0.55 10.57
C ILE A 526 -12.34 1.13 11.90
N VAL A 527 -11.98 0.28 12.84
CA VAL A 527 -11.31 0.65 14.09
C VAL A 527 -10.11 -0.26 14.30
N VAL A 528 -8.93 0.34 14.33
CA VAL A 528 -7.65 -0.37 14.44
C VAL A 528 -6.96 0.01 15.74
N ALA A 529 -6.41 -0.97 16.46
CA ALA A 529 -5.50 -0.78 17.57
C ALA A 529 -4.09 -1.21 17.17
N ARG A 530 -3.10 -0.37 17.43
CA ARG A 530 -1.68 -0.64 17.15
C ARG A 530 -0.83 -0.32 18.37
N ARG A 531 0.21 -1.11 18.60
CA ARG A 531 1.12 -0.94 19.74
C ARG A 531 2.54 -0.66 19.29
N LYS A 532 3.16 0.29 20.00
CA LYS A 532 4.61 0.52 19.94
C LYS A 532 5.19 0.59 21.36
N GLY A 533 6.08 -0.32 21.68
CA GLY A 533 6.56 -0.45 23.06
C GLY A 533 5.40 -0.74 24.03
N SER A 534 5.25 0.12 25.03
CA SER A 534 4.13 0.07 25.99
C SER A 534 2.92 0.92 25.62
N THR A 535 2.98 1.69 24.53
CA THR A 535 1.92 2.61 24.13
C THR A 535 1.01 1.98 23.08
N TRP A 536 -0.30 2.09 23.27
CA TRP A 536 -1.30 1.75 22.27
C TRP A 536 -1.88 2.99 21.61
N TYR A 537 -2.19 2.87 20.34
CA TYR A 537 -2.94 3.84 19.56
C TYR A 537 -4.15 3.14 18.96
N VAL A 538 -5.34 3.69 19.19
CA VAL A 538 -6.59 3.19 18.63
C VAL A 538 -7.17 4.28 17.76
N ALA A 539 -7.45 3.98 16.50
CA ALA A 539 -8.07 4.94 15.60
C ALA A 539 -9.25 4.33 14.87
N GLY A 540 -10.25 5.17 14.61
CA GLY A 540 -11.45 4.79 13.86
C GLY A 540 -11.73 5.80 12.76
N GLN A 541 -12.28 5.29 11.65
CA GLN A 541 -12.80 6.06 10.52
C GLN A 541 -14.16 5.53 10.12
N THR A 542 -15.05 6.42 9.65
CA THR A 542 -16.36 6.05 9.09
C THR A 542 -16.55 6.67 7.70
N ASN A 543 -17.42 6.09 6.89
CA ASN A 543 -17.92 6.68 5.66
C ASN A 543 -18.78 7.93 5.98
N TRP A 544 -19.59 8.42 5.02
CA TRP A 544 -20.47 9.57 5.28
C TRP A 544 -21.62 9.32 6.28
N ASP A 545 -21.76 8.09 6.79
CA ASP A 545 -22.69 7.79 7.87
C ASP A 545 -22.02 8.07 9.21
N ALA A 546 -22.54 9.01 9.98
CA ALA A 546 -22.10 9.24 11.36
C ALA A 546 -22.28 7.96 12.18
N ARG A 547 -21.36 7.68 13.11
CA ARG A 547 -21.33 6.38 13.79
C ARG A 547 -20.86 6.49 15.24
N ASP A 548 -21.59 5.84 16.11
CA ASP A 548 -21.16 5.59 17.48
C ASP A 548 -20.55 4.19 17.59
N VAL A 549 -19.43 4.10 18.27
CA VAL A 549 -18.76 2.83 18.60
C VAL A 549 -18.46 2.75 20.09
N THR A 550 -18.44 1.56 20.63
CA THR A 550 -18.00 1.33 22.01
C THR A 550 -16.81 0.38 21.98
N LEU A 551 -15.66 0.85 22.44
CA LEU A 551 -14.45 0.04 22.47
C LEU A 551 -14.41 -0.81 23.74
N ALA A 552 -14.20 -2.11 23.59
CA ALA A 552 -13.71 -2.97 24.65
C ALA A 552 -12.19 -2.75 24.79
N LEU A 553 -11.70 -2.59 26.01
CA LEU A 553 -10.29 -2.35 26.29
C LEU A 553 -9.56 -3.59 26.83
N ASP A 554 -10.13 -4.76 26.66
CA ASP A 554 -9.61 -6.06 27.12
C ASP A 554 -8.29 -6.48 26.44
N PHE A 555 -7.90 -5.81 25.35
CA PHE A 555 -6.60 -5.98 24.72
C PHE A 555 -5.46 -5.28 25.50
N LEU A 556 -5.77 -4.38 26.43
CA LEU A 556 -4.80 -3.71 27.27
C LEU A 556 -4.30 -4.67 28.37
N GLY A 557 -3.04 -4.56 28.73
CA GLY A 557 -2.50 -5.23 29.92
C GLY A 557 -3.12 -4.71 31.23
N SER A 558 -2.94 -5.43 32.32
CA SER A 558 -3.42 -5.03 33.67
C SER A 558 -2.87 -3.65 34.08
N GLY A 559 -3.60 -2.99 34.97
CA GLY A 559 -3.22 -1.66 35.47
C GLY A 559 -4.12 -0.55 34.98
N SER A 560 -3.67 0.69 35.17
CA SER A 560 -4.37 1.88 34.69
C SER A 560 -3.63 2.51 33.51
N TRP A 561 -4.40 3.16 32.66
CA TRP A 561 -3.93 3.75 31.39
C TRP A 561 -4.35 5.21 31.30
N GLN A 562 -3.41 6.07 30.99
CA GLN A 562 -3.70 7.47 30.64
C GLN A 562 -4.09 7.51 29.17
N ALA A 563 -5.29 8.01 28.90
CA ALA A 563 -5.81 8.16 27.54
C ALA A 563 -5.81 9.63 27.12
N THR A 564 -5.21 9.91 25.96
CA THR A 564 -5.40 11.17 25.23
C THR A 564 -6.28 10.86 24.02
N LEU A 565 -7.44 11.50 23.96
CA LEU A 565 -8.44 11.27 22.92
C LEU A 565 -8.48 12.51 22.00
N LEU A 566 -8.25 12.32 20.72
CA LEU A 566 -8.53 13.27 19.64
C LEU A 566 -9.80 12.78 18.93
N THR A 567 -10.88 13.55 19.03
CA THR A 567 -12.21 13.18 18.51
C THR A 567 -12.82 14.33 17.74
N ASP A 568 -13.75 14.02 16.83
CA ASP A 568 -14.58 15.01 16.17
C ASP A 568 -15.23 15.92 17.21
N GLY A 569 -15.26 17.23 16.90
CA GLY A 569 -15.95 18.23 17.71
C GLY A 569 -17.48 18.17 17.51
N ILE A 570 -18.20 18.87 18.35
CA ILE A 570 -19.68 18.87 18.30
C ILE A 570 -20.23 19.46 16.98
N ASN A 571 -19.45 20.31 16.32
CA ASN A 571 -19.84 20.96 15.07
C ASN A 571 -19.19 20.31 13.84
N ALA A 572 -18.52 19.17 13.95
CA ALA A 572 -17.76 18.56 12.86
C ALA A 572 -18.62 18.25 11.62
N ASN A 573 -19.93 18.04 11.77
CA ASN A 573 -20.86 17.87 10.64
C ASN A 573 -21.10 19.16 9.82
N HIS A 574 -20.73 20.35 10.34
CA HIS A 574 -20.83 21.64 9.68
C HIS A 574 -19.46 22.25 9.38
N ASN A 575 -18.51 22.03 10.27
CA ASN A 575 -17.12 22.45 10.14
C ASN A 575 -16.22 21.24 10.33
N ALA A 576 -15.77 20.66 9.22
CA ALA A 576 -14.96 19.44 9.22
C ALA A 576 -13.60 19.60 9.94
N GLU A 577 -13.18 20.84 10.22
CA GLU A 577 -11.98 21.15 10.99
C GLU A 577 -12.22 21.17 12.51
N ASP A 578 -13.48 21.04 12.98
CA ASP A 578 -13.81 21.04 14.40
C ASP A 578 -13.43 19.70 15.07
N TYR A 579 -12.49 19.78 16.00
CA TYR A 579 -12.02 18.64 16.78
C TYR A 579 -11.82 19.04 18.26
N ARG A 580 -11.64 18.06 19.11
CA ARG A 580 -11.31 18.28 20.53
C ARG A 580 -10.31 17.28 21.05
N PHE A 581 -9.48 17.72 21.99
CA PHE A 581 -8.72 16.85 22.87
C PHE A 581 -9.42 16.65 24.20
N THR A 582 -9.47 15.41 24.66
CA THR A 582 -9.91 15.06 26.02
C THR A 582 -8.95 14.05 26.64
N HIS A 583 -8.95 13.98 27.97
CA HIS A 583 -8.12 13.04 28.73
C HIS A 583 -8.97 12.20 29.64
N ALA A 584 -8.60 10.93 29.80
CA ALA A 584 -9.28 10.01 30.71
C ALA A 584 -8.26 9.05 31.35
N LYS A 585 -8.61 8.54 32.52
CA LYS A 585 -7.92 7.42 33.14
C LYS A 585 -8.80 6.18 32.97
N LEU A 586 -8.28 5.14 32.37
CA LEU A 586 -9.00 3.95 31.96
C LEU A 586 -8.36 2.68 32.55
N ILE A 587 -9.15 1.63 32.66
CA ILE A 587 -8.69 0.28 33.00
C ILE A 587 -9.20 -0.71 31.92
N PRO A 588 -8.63 -1.92 31.81
CA PRO A 588 -9.03 -2.90 30.79
C PRO A 588 -10.51 -3.31 30.85
N ALA A 589 -11.14 -3.20 32.01
CA ALA A 589 -12.58 -3.54 32.18
C ALA A 589 -13.53 -2.44 31.66
N ASP A 590 -13.02 -1.24 31.37
CA ASP A 590 -13.84 -0.13 30.92
C ASP A 590 -14.35 -0.35 29.49
N ARG A 591 -15.46 0.32 29.20
CA ARG A 591 -16.04 0.46 27.86
C ARG A 591 -15.96 1.93 27.46
N LEU A 592 -15.24 2.22 26.39
CA LEU A 592 -15.02 3.60 25.92
C LEU A 592 -15.98 3.92 24.77
N PRO A 593 -17.03 4.73 25.00
CA PRO A 593 -17.90 5.21 23.93
C PRO A 593 -17.21 6.32 23.14
N LEU A 594 -17.28 6.24 21.81
CA LEU A 594 -16.71 7.22 20.88
C LEU A 594 -17.69 7.46 19.74
N SER A 595 -17.84 8.72 19.34
CA SER A 595 -18.70 9.14 18.23
C SER A 595 -17.84 9.67 17.09
N MET A 596 -18.18 9.30 15.86
CA MET A 596 -17.61 9.81 14.63
C MET A 596 -18.70 10.59 13.86
N ALA A 597 -18.38 11.82 13.46
CA ALA A 597 -19.25 12.61 12.59
C ALA A 597 -19.38 11.97 11.20
N SER A 598 -20.17 12.55 10.33
CA SER A 598 -20.24 12.16 8.91
C SER A 598 -18.86 12.32 8.24
N GLY A 599 -18.28 11.25 7.69
CA GLY A 599 -16.90 11.23 7.21
C GLY A 599 -15.88 11.50 8.32
N GLY A 600 -16.19 11.09 9.54
CA GLY A 600 -15.45 11.40 10.75
C GLY A 600 -14.47 10.34 11.18
N GLY A 601 -13.80 10.63 12.31
CA GLY A 601 -12.84 9.72 12.90
C GLY A 601 -12.45 10.05 14.33
N PHE A 602 -11.53 9.27 14.87
CA PHE A 602 -10.89 9.53 16.16
C PHE A 602 -9.52 8.88 16.25
N VAL A 603 -8.69 9.38 17.17
CA VAL A 603 -7.45 8.72 17.60
C VAL A 603 -7.39 8.76 19.13
N VAL A 604 -7.10 7.62 19.74
CA VAL A 604 -6.89 7.46 21.17
C VAL A 604 -5.47 6.94 21.41
N LYS A 605 -4.65 7.72 22.11
CA LYS A 605 -3.34 7.30 22.60
C LYS A 605 -3.49 6.81 24.04
N LEU A 606 -2.99 5.61 24.35
CA LEU A 606 -3.08 4.96 25.64
C LEU A 606 -1.68 4.65 26.17
N GLU A 607 -1.31 5.24 27.29
CA GLU A 607 -0.02 5.08 27.95
C GLU A 607 -0.23 4.45 29.33
N GLN A 608 0.54 3.40 29.64
CA GLN A 608 0.43 2.75 30.93
C GLN A 608 0.89 3.69 32.06
N SER A 609 0.08 3.84 33.11
CA SER A 609 0.33 4.75 34.24
C SER A 609 1.42 4.23 35.18
#